data_e18abbf095a8adeb378cf4172d724e4d
#
_entry.id   e18abbf095a8adeb378cf4172d724e4d
#
_cell.length_a   1.000
_cell.length_b   1.000
_cell.length_c   1.000
_cell.angle_alpha   90.00
_cell.angle_beta   90.00
_cell.angle_gamma   90.00
#
_symmetry.space_group_name_H-M   'P 1'
#
loop_
_entity.id
_entity.type
_entity.pdbx_description
1 polymer ?
#
loop_
_entity_poly.entity_id
_entity_poly.type
_entity_poly.pdbx_seq_one_letter_code
_entity_poly.pdbx_strand_id
1 'polypeptide(L)'
;IEFAYQGPLLKLKNGKINLSITGDVLFKIIRKNSNIENGICYKSYILEDEDQIDLISTKNTAYGYLSISGGFELEKTWNSYSINTKANVGPNNGKKYSLKDKIFIKDYDLQKVKETKMNYREIPDNIIRVIKGTNFDYFSTEAQNNFFDKEFSVTKLADRMGIRLSGPMLENIVNTNIKSEGLVRG
;
A
#
# COMPACT_ATOMS: atom_id res chain seq x y z
N ILE A 1 3.71 -6.71 3.63
CA ILE A 1 4.40 -6.24 2.41
C ILE A 1 3.41 -5.45 1.58
N GLU A 2 3.80 -4.26 1.14
CA GLU A 2 3.08 -3.47 0.16
C GLU A 2 3.66 -3.73 -1.25
N PHE A 3 2.81 -3.80 -2.24
CA PHE A 3 3.19 -3.84 -3.65
C PHE A 3 2.27 -2.93 -4.48
N ALA A 4 2.75 -2.47 -5.63
CA ALA A 4 2.02 -1.55 -6.50
C ALA A 4 1.82 -2.18 -7.88
N TYR A 5 0.62 -2.08 -8.41
CA TYR A 5 0.16 -2.55 -9.72
C TYR A 5 0.36 -4.06 -9.95
N GLN A 6 1.57 -4.55 -9.86
CA GLN A 6 1.93 -5.96 -10.00
C GLN A 6 2.75 -6.39 -8.80
N GLY A 7 2.39 -7.52 -8.20
CA GLY A 7 3.13 -8.10 -7.08
C GLY A 7 4.07 -9.22 -7.53
N PRO A 8 4.84 -9.77 -6.59
CA PRO A 8 5.75 -10.88 -6.85
C PRO A 8 5.04 -12.23 -6.84
N LEU A 9 5.69 -13.20 -7.49
CA LEU A 9 5.50 -14.62 -7.19
C LEU A 9 6.39 -14.97 -5.99
N LEU A 10 5.77 -15.41 -4.91
CA LEU A 10 6.46 -15.82 -3.68
C LEU A 10 6.30 -17.31 -3.45
N LYS A 11 7.36 -17.98 -2.99
CA LYS A 11 7.35 -19.38 -2.63
C LYS A 11 7.68 -19.55 -1.16
N LEU A 12 6.85 -20.28 -0.44
CA LEU A 12 7.12 -20.64 0.94
C LEU A 12 8.20 -21.74 0.98
N LYS A 13 9.16 -21.57 1.88
CA LYS A 13 10.19 -22.54 2.19
C LYS A 13 10.24 -22.78 3.67
N ASN A 14 10.26 -24.05 4.06
CA ASN A 14 10.42 -24.51 5.44
C ASN A 14 9.32 -24.02 6.36
N GLY A 15 8.17 -24.67 6.35
CA GLY A 15 7.16 -24.44 7.36
C GLY A 15 5.74 -24.22 6.83
N LYS A 16 4.95 -23.58 7.65
CA LYS A 16 3.53 -23.32 7.40
C LYS A 16 3.19 -21.91 7.87
N ILE A 17 2.41 -21.20 7.10
CA ILE A 17 1.99 -19.83 7.44
C ILE A 17 0.50 -19.65 7.21
N ASN A 18 -0.07 -18.68 7.91
CA ASN A 18 -1.36 -18.09 7.58
C ASN A 18 -1.13 -16.69 7.02
N LEU A 19 -1.69 -16.43 5.85
CA LEU A 19 -1.57 -15.14 5.18
C LEU A 19 -2.92 -14.61 4.71
N SER A 20 -2.97 -13.33 4.44
CA SER A 20 -4.11 -12.68 3.79
C SER A 20 -3.63 -11.59 2.83
N ILE A 21 -4.44 -11.36 1.80
CA ILE A 21 -4.26 -10.26 0.85
C ILE A 21 -5.39 -9.25 1.04
N THR A 22 -5.03 -7.97 1.10
CA THR A 22 -5.99 -6.87 1.16
C THR A 22 -5.73 -5.85 0.05
N GLY A 23 -6.76 -5.08 -0.29
CA GLY A 23 -6.84 -4.29 -1.50
C GLY A 23 -7.67 -4.99 -2.56
N ASP A 24 -7.80 -4.40 -3.75
CA ASP A 24 -8.47 -5.04 -4.89
C ASP A 24 -7.42 -5.73 -5.77
N VAL A 25 -7.07 -6.96 -5.40
CA VAL A 25 -5.94 -7.71 -5.95
C VAL A 25 -6.39 -9.00 -6.62
N LEU A 26 -5.90 -9.26 -7.82
CA LEU A 26 -5.98 -10.55 -8.48
C LEU A 26 -4.76 -11.39 -8.09
N PHE A 27 -4.98 -12.53 -7.47
CA PHE A 27 -3.90 -13.43 -7.07
C PHE A 27 -4.33 -14.90 -7.13
N LYS A 28 -3.36 -15.79 -7.12
CA LYS A 28 -3.55 -17.25 -7.12
C LYS A 28 -2.67 -17.88 -6.05
N ILE A 29 -3.16 -18.97 -5.49
CA ILE A 29 -2.37 -19.87 -4.67
C ILE A 29 -2.08 -21.12 -5.50
N ILE A 30 -0.81 -21.47 -5.61
CA ILE A 30 -0.34 -22.62 -6.34
C ILE A 30 0.21 -23.60 -5.30
N ARG A 31 -0.50 -24.71 -5.12
CA ARG A 31 -0.12 -25.74 -4.15
C ARG A 31 1.06 -26.57 -4.67
N LYS A 32 1.79 -27.18 -3.77
CA LYS A 32 2.91 -28.09 -4.10
C LYS A 32 2.53 -29.17 -5.11
N ASN A 33 1.31 -29.68 -5.06
CA ASN A 33 0.75 -30.67 -6.01
C ASN A 33 0.28 -30.07 -7.32
N SER A 34 0.61 -28.82 -7.62
CA SER A 34 0.22 -28.05 -8.80
C SER A 34 -1.26 -27.70 -8.89
N ASN A 35 -2.06 -27.91 -7.87
CA ASN A 35 -3.41 -27.38 -7.81
C ASN A 35 -3.37 -25.86 -7.71
N ILE A 36 -4.23 -25.19 -8.47
CA ILE A 36 -4.32 -23.73 -8.52
C ILE A 36 -5.67 -23.29 -7.97
N GLU A 37 -5.64 -22.40 -7.00
CA GLU A 37 -6.81 -21.78 -6.39
C GLU A 37 -6.79 -20.28 -6.66
N ASN A 38 -7.88 -19.72 -7.19
CA ASN A 38 -8.02 -18.27 -7.28
C ASN A 38 -8.25 -17.67 -5.89
N GLY A 39 -7.44 -16.69 -5.55
CA GLY A 39 -7.51 -16.04 -4.25
C GLY A 39 -8.66 -15.04 -4.15
N ILE A 40 -9.14 -14.86 -2.94
CA ILE A 40 -10.17 -13.89 -2.56
C ILE A 40 -9.53 -12.95 -1.53
N CYS A 41 -9.54 -11.63 -1.81
CA CYS A 41 -9.06 -10.63 -0.87
C CYS A 41 -9.87 -10.66 0.43
N TYR A 42 -9.25 -10.23 1.53
CA TYR A 42 -9.84 -10.22 2.88
C TYR A 42 -10.23 -11.60 3.42
N LYS A 43 -9.71 -12.67 2.80
CA LYS A 43 -9.76 -14.03 3.30
C LYS A 43 -8.34 -14.46 3.71
N SER A 44 -8.22 -15.22 4.81
CA SER A 44 -6.96 -15.82 5.18
C SER A 44 -6.79 -17.20 4.54
N TYR A 45 -5.54 -17.56 4.27
CA TYR A 45 -5.15 -18.81 3.64
C TYR A 45 -3.98 -19.43 4.39
N ILE A 46 -4.02 -20.73 4.55
CA ILE A 46 -2.89 -21.48 5.08
C ILE A 46 -2.05 -21.97 3.89
N LEU A 47 -0.79 -21.58 3.86
CA LEU A 47 0.21 -22.12 2.95
C LEU A 47 1.12 -23.08 3.70
N GLU A 48 1.51 -24.16 3.02
CA GLU A 48 2.45 -25.17 3.48
C GLU A 48 3.76 -25.08 2.70
N ASP A 49 4.77 -25.82 3.15
CA ASP A 49 6.08 -25.84 2.48
C ASP A 49 5.95 -26.15 0.99
N GLU A 50 6.66 -25.39 0.16
CA GLU A 50 6.65 -25.42 -1.31
C GLU A 50 5.41 -24.80 -1.98
N ASP A 51 4.37 -24.43 -1.26
CA ASP A 51 3.26 -23.66 -1.82
C ASP A 51 3.73 -22.29 -2.29
N GLN A 52 3.05 -21.74 -3.28
CA GLN A 52 3.36 -20.44 -3.85
C GLN A 52 2.12 -19.53 -3.84
N ILE A 53 2.37 -18.23 -3.77
CA ILE A 53 1.35 -17.22 -4.00
C ILE A 53 1.81 -16.31 -5.14
N ASP A 54 0.99 -16.18 -6.16
CA ASP A 54 1.22 -15.33 -7.32
C ASP A 54 0.32 -14.08 -7.23
N LEU A 55 0.93 -12.95 -6.91
CA LEU A 55 0.27 -11.64 -6.81
C LEU A 55 0.26 -10.99 -8.19
N ILE A 56 -0.75 -11.29 -8.99
CA ILE A 56 -0.77 -10.99 -10.44
C ILE A 56 -0.86 -9.49 -10.68
N SER A 57 -1.89 -8.83 -10.13
CA SER A 57 -2.09 -7.39 -10.31
C SER A 57 -3.09 -6.82 -9.32
N THR A 58 -3.02 -5.52 -9.07
CA THR A 58 -4.15 -4.76 -8.57
C THR A 58 -5.14 -4.47 -9.70
N LYS A 59 -6.40 -4.21 -9.36
CA LYS A 59 -7.45 -3.86 -10.34
C LYS A 59 -7.77 -2.37 -10.30
N ASN A 60 -8.59 -1.96 -9.34
CA ASN A 60 -9.04 -0.57 -9.22
C ASN A 60 -8.18 0.26 -8.26
N THR A 61 -7.26 -0.38 -7.52
CA THR A 61 -6.34 0.28 -6.57
C THR A 61 -4.91 0.24 -7.10
N ALA A 62 -4.10 1.24 -6.75
CA ALA A 62 -2.68 1.23 -7.09
C ALA A 62 -1.87 0.27 -6.21
N TYR A 63 -2.34 -0.02 -5.01
CA TYR A 63 -1.61 -0.77 -4.00
C TYR A 63 -2.38 -1.99 -3.51
N GLY A 64 -1.64 -3.05 -3.23
CA GLY A 64 -2.10 -4.24 -2.54
C GLY A 64 -1.17 -4.57 -1.39
N TYR A 65 -1.67 -5.35 -0.43
CA TYR A 65 -0.95 -5.68 0.79
C TYR A 65 -1.00 -7.17 1.07
N LEU A 66 0.16 -7.74 1.36
CA LEU A 66 0.32 -9.10 1.89
C LEU A 66 0.62 -9.03 3.38
N SER A 67 -0.18 -9.69 4.17
CA SER A 67 0.01 -9.85 5.62
C SER A 67 0.16 -11.32 5.97
N ILE A 68 0.96 -11.61 7.00
CA ILE A 68 1.13 -12.97 7.55
C ILE A 68 0.96 -12.95 9.07
N SER A 69 0.46 -14.06 9.61
CA SER A 69 0.42 -14.26 11.07
C SER A 69 1.83 -14.29 11.64
N GLY A 70 2.04 -13.67 12.81
CA GLY A 70 3.36 -13.48 13.41
C GLY A 70 4.20 -12.35 12.79
N GLY A 71 3.96 -12.00 11.55
CA GLY A 71 4.67 -10.93 10.85
C GLY A 71 6.01 -11.36 10.25
N PHE A 72 6.66 -10.43 9.58
CA PHE A 72 7.98 -10.62 8.99
C PHE A 72 9.07 -10.35 10.01
N GLU A 73 10.19 -11.08 9.92
CA GLU A 73 11.37 -10.83 10.72
C GLU A 73 12.17 -9.69 10.11
N LEU A 74 11.93 -8.50 10.62
CA LEU A 74 12.54 -7.27 10.12
C LEU A 74 13.01 -6.41 11.28
N GLU A 75 14.08 -5.66 11.05
CA GLU A 75 14.54 -4.63 11.98
C GLU A 75 13.78 -3.32 11.74
N LYS A 76 13.43 -2.64 12.83
CA LYS A 76 12.81 -1.32 12.76
C LYS A 76 13.87 -0.25 12.54
N THR A 77 13.57 0.69 11.68
CA THR A 77 14.31 1.94 11.54
C THR A 77 13.41 3.07 12.05
N TRP A 78 13.87 3.83 13.05
CA TRP A 78 13.08 4.88 13.71
C TRP A 78 11.69 4.39 14.17
N ASN A 79 11.66 3.20 14.74
CA ASN A 79 10.45 2.52 15.22
C ASN A 79 9.42 2.16 14.11
N SER A 80 9.82 2.14 12.85
CA SER A 80 8.99 1.81 11.68
C SER A 80 9.58 0.64 10.89
N TYR A 81 8.71 -0.20 10.31
CA TYR A 81 9.05 -1.22 9.32
C TYR A 81 8.91 -0.73 7.86
N SER A 82 8.54 0.53 7.67
CA SER A 82 8.38 1.09 6.31
C SER A 82 9.72 1.30 5.63
N ILE A 83 9.73 1.10 4.33
CA ILE A 83 10.89 1.36 3.48
C ILE A 83 10.66 2.66 2.70
N ASN A 84 11.60 3.60 2.78
CA ASN A 84 11.66 4.75 1.91
C ASN A 84 12.81 4.57 0.93
N THR A 85 12.48 4.15 -0.28
CA THR A 85 13.48 3.84 -1.31
C THR A 85 14.18 5.07 -1.88
N LYS A 86 13.61 6.26 -1.76
CA LYS A 86 14.26 7.51 -2.20
C LYS A 86 15.33 7.95 -1.23
N ALA A 87 15.10 7.76 0.07
CA ALA A 87 16.05 8.11 1.12
C ALA A 87 17.00 6.95 1.50
N ASN A 88 16.81 5.76 0.94
CA ASN A 88 17.50 4.53 1.34
C ASN A 88 17.39 4.25 2.85
N VAL A 89 16.19 4.44 3.42
CA VAL A 89 15.91 4.27 4.84
C VAL A 89 14.89 3.16 5.04
N GLY A 90 15.11 2.33 6.06
CA GLY A 90 14.22 1.24 6.46
C GLY A 90 14.83 -0.15 6.29
N PRO A 91 14.05 -1.20 6.58
CA PRO A 91 14.46 -2.59 6.36
C PRO A 91 15.03 -2.84 4.96
N ASN A 92 15.80 -3.92 4.80
CA ASN A 92 16.47 -4.24 3.55
C ASN A 92 17.37 -3.10 3.02
N ASN A 93 18.01 -2.38 3.94
CA ASN A 93 18.84 -1.20 3.62
C ASN A 93 18.10 -0.12 2.81
N GLY A 94 16.81 0.04 3.04
CA GLY A 94 15.97 0.99 2.32
C GLY A 94 15.68 0.61 0.87
N LYS A 95 15.97 -0.61 0.44
CA LYS A 95 15.79 -1.07 -0.94
C LYS A 95 14.53 -1.91 -1.11
N LYS A 96 13.96 -1.89 -2.30
CA LYS A 96 12.93 -2.84 -2.70
C LYS A 96 13.50 -4.26 -2.71
N TYR A 97 12.64 -5.24 -2.43
CA TYR A 97 13.00 -6.64 -2.63
C TYR A 97 13.10 -6.95 -4.13
N SER A 98 14.05 -7.80 -4.46
CA SER A 98 14.38 -8.20 -5.82
C SER A 98 14.18 -9.70 -6.02
N LEU A 99 14.29 -10.16 -7.26
CA LEU A 99 14.21 -11.59 -7.58
C LEU A 99 15.25 -12.39 -6.79
N LYS A 100 14.81 -13.49 -6.19
CA LYS A 100 15.59 -14.40 -5.33
C LYS A 100 15.90 -13.88 -3.91
N ASP A 101 15.48 -12.69 -3.54
CA ASP A 101 15.58 -12.25 -2.16
C ASP A 101 14.77 -13.19 -1.25
N LYS A 102 15.26 -13.35 -0.03
CA LYS A 102 14.58 -14.11 1.01
C LYS A 102 14.00 -13.16 2.05
N ILE A 103 12.76 -13.39 2.41
CA ILE A 103 12.09 -12.63 3.46
C ILE A 103 11.80 -13.62 4.59
N PHE A 104 12.39 -13.39 5.73
CA PHE A 104 12.23 -14.25 6.90
C PHE A 104 10.93 -13.93 7.63
N ILE A 105 10.36 -14.96 8.22
CA ILE A 105 9.05 -14.93 8.87
C ILE A 105 9.26 -15.29 10.33
N LYS A 106 8.61 -14.58 11.24
CA LYS A 106 8.65 -14.93 12.66
C LYS A 106 7.85 -16.19 12.92
N ASP A 107 8.37 -17.02 13.82
CA ASP A 107 7.62 -18.16 14.31
C ASP A 107 6.28 -17.75 14.89
N TYR A 108 5.26 -18.50 14.56
CA TYR A 108 3.91 -18.25 15.02
C TYR A 108 3.15 -19.57 15.26
N ASP A 109 2.49 -19.68 16.40
CA ASP A 109 1.66 -20.84 16.72
C ASP A 109 0.37 -20.82 15.88
N LEU A 110 0.35 -21.67 14.86
CA LEU A 110 -0.79 -21.79 13.96
C LEU A 110 -1.93 -22.67 14.50
N GLN A 111 -1.78 -23.33 15.64
CA GLN A 111 -2.84 -24.19 16.21
C GLN A 111 -4.08 -23.37 16.57
N LYS A 112 -3.92 -22.08 16.85
CA LYS A 112 -5.01 -21.15 17.19
C LYS A 112 -5.58 -20.40 15.97
N VAL A 113 -5.01 -20.62 14.78
CA VAL A 113 -5.39 -19.87 13.59
C VAL A 113 -6.44 -20.65 12.80
N LYS A 114 -7.59 -20.02 12.60
CA LYS A 114 -8.62 -20.51 11.68
C LYS A 114 -8.60 -19.69 10.42
N GLU A 115 -8.88 -20.31 9.29
CA GLU A 115 -9.17 -19.56 8.08
C GLU A 115 -10.40 -18.68 8.31
N THR A 116 -10.26 -17.40 8.08
CA THR A 116 -11.31 -16.41 8.29
C THR A 116 -11.52 -15.59 7.02
N LYS A 117 -12.73 -15.13 6.83
CA LYS A 117 -13.08 -14.19 5.77
C LYS A 117 -13.74 -12.97 6.40
N MET A 118 -13.21 -11.81 6.10
CA MET A 118 -13.83 -10.54 6.47
C MET A 118 -14.81 -10.14 5.38
N ASN A 119 -16.04 -9.82 5.74
CA ASN A 119 -17.00 -9.20 4.84
C ASN A 119 -16.65 -7.72 4.69
N TYR A 120 -15.57 -7.45 3.94
CA TYR A 120 -15.20 -6.10 3.59
C TYR A 120 -16.00 -5.67 2.35
N ARG A 121 -16.71 -4.57 2.47
CA ARG A 121 -17.36 -3.90 1.35
C ARG A 121 -16.65 -2.56 1.16
N GLU A 122 -15.98 -2.42 0.04
CA GLU A 122 -15.48 -1.10 -0.35
C GLU A 122 -16.69 -0.21 -0.65
N ILE A 123 -16.78 0.88 0.09
CA ILE A 123 -17.78 1.92 -0.22
C ILE A 123 -17.04 2.89 -1.14
N PRO A 124 -17.39 2.96 -2.43
CA PRO A 124 -16.82 3.96 -3.32
C PRO A 124 -17.19 5.34 -2.78
N ASP A 125 -16.24 6.02 -2.18
CA ASP A 125 -16.42 7.41 -1.78
C ASP A 125 -15.80 8.28 -2.89
N ASN A 126 -16.62 8.80 -3.77
CA ASN A 126 -16.22 9.72 -4.83
C ASN A 126 -15.99 11.15 -4.30
N ILE A 127 -16.17 11.35 -3.00
CA ILE A 127 -16.01 12.64 -2.34
C ILE A 127 -14.74 12.59 -1.47
N ILE A 128 -13.80 13.46 -1.80
CA ILE A 128 -12.62 13.70 -0.96
C ILE A 128 -12.94 14.85 -0.01
N ARG A 129 -13.11 14.53 1.27
CA ARG A 129 -13.33 15.55 2.31
C ARG A 129 -11.98 16.09 2.77
N VAL A 130 -11.86 17.41 2.75
CA VAL A 130 -10.64 18.11 3.15
C VAL A 130 -10.98 19.21 4.17
N ILE A 131 -10.00 19.61 4.98
CA ILE A 131 -10.07 20.78 5.85
C ILE A 131 -9.09 21.83 5.34
N LYS A 132 -9.41 23.09 5.59
CA LYS A 132 -8.54 24.21 5.24
C LYS A 132 -7.25 24.13 6.06
N GLY A 133 -6.11 24.14 5.38
CA GLY A 133 -4.80 24.20 6.03
C GLY A 133 -4.45 25.62 6.49
N THR A 134 -3.35 25.75 7.21
CA THR A 134 -2.87 27.03 7.80
C THR A 134 -2.58 28.10 6.76
N ASN A 135 -2.25 27.70 5.54
CA ASN A 135 -1.89 28.60 4.44
C ASN A 135 -3.01 28.76 3.39
N PHE A 136 -4.23 28.35 3.72
CA PHE A 136 -5.35 28.42 2.78
C PHE A 136 -5.62 29.87 2.31
N ASP A 137 -5.49 30.83 3.24
CA ASP A 137 -5.72 32.25 2.96
C ASP A 137 -4.59 32.91 2.14
N TYR A 138 -3.52 32.16 1.81
CA TYR A 138 -2.48 32.64 0.89
C TYR A 138 -2.90 32.54 -0.59
N PHE A 139 -4.04 31.96 -0.86
CA PHE A 139 -4.61 31.86 -2.21
C PHE A 139 -5.72 32.88 -2.43
N SER A 140 -5.82 33.41 -3.63
CA SER A 140 -6.90 34.30 -4.00
C SER A 140 -8.26 33.62 -3.80
N THR A 141 -9.32 34.42 -3.59
CA THR A 141 -10.70 33.90 -3.45
C THR A 141 -11.11 33.07 -4.66
N GLU A 142 -10.68 33.48 -5.87
CA GLU A 142 -10.93 32.73 -7.09
C GLU A 142 -10.21 31.38 -7.08
N ALA A 143 -8.95 31.33 -6.67
CA ALA A 143 -8.19 30.09 -6.54
C ALA A 143 -8.80 29.14 -5.51
N GLN A 144 -9.26 29.68 -4.36
CA GLN A 144 -9.96 28.91 -3.34
C GLN A 144 -11.24 28.27 -3.89
N ASN A 145 -12.06 29.03 -4.64
CA ASN A 145 -13.27 28.50 -5.28
C ASN A 145 -12.92 27.47 -6.36
N ASN A 146 -11.94 27.76 -7.22
CA ASN A 146 -11.50 26.85 -8.27
C ASN A 146 -11.02 25.50 -7.71
N PHE A 147 -10.40 25.48 -6.53
CA PHE A 147 -9.97 24.25 -5.89
C PHE A 147 -11.15 23.30 -5.58
N PHE A 148 -12.30 23.82 -5.20
CA PHE A 148 -13.48 23.00 -4.88
C PHE A 148 -14.40 22.76 -6.07
N ASP A 149 -14.47 23.69 -7.03
CA ASP A 149 -15.46 23.68 -8.10
C ASP A 149 -14.95 23.12 -9.42
N LYS A 150 -13.63 23.02 -9.59
CA LYS A 150 -13.01 22.56 -10.84
C LYS A 150 -12.43 21.16 -10.75
N GLU A 151 -12.31 20.52 -11.90
CA GLU A 151 -11.73 19.19 -12.02
C GLU A 151 -10.21 19.24 -12.05
N PHE A 152 -9.60 18.27 -11.37
CA PHE A 152 -8.16 18.03 -11.36
C PHE A 152 -7.88 16.58 -11.80
N SER A 153 -6.86 16.41 -12.63
CA SER A 153 -6.43 15.11 -13.11
C SER A 153 -5.15 14.67 -12.44
N VAL A 154 -5.07 13.38 -12.05
CA VAL A 154 -3.85 12.78 -11.50
C VAL A 154 -2.81 12.67 -12.60
N THR A 155 -1.60 13.19 -12.34
CA THR A 155 -0.48 13.10 -13.28
C THR A 155 0.35 11.83 -13.08
N LYS A 156 1.25 11.54 -14.04
CA LYS A 156 2.22 10.44 -13.94
C LYS A 156 3.27 10.65 -12.83
N LEU A 157 3.33 11.82 -12.23
CA LEU A 157 4.26 12.17 -11.15
C LEU A 157 3.67 11.93 -9.76
N ALA A 158 2.70 11.04 -9.66
CA ALA A 158 2.11 10.60 -8.39
C ALA A 158 2.93 9.47 -7.77
N ASP A 159 3.21 9.56 -6.48
CA ASP A 159 3.85 8.50 -5.69
C ASP A 159 3.31 8.47 -4.25
N ARG A 160 3.92 7.64 -3.40
CA ARG A 160 3.52 7.51 -1.97
C ARG A 160 3.78 8.76 -1.13
N MET A 161 4.62 9.68 -1.57
CA MET A 161 4.88 10.94 -0.88
C MET A 161 3.87 12.02 -1.22
N GLY A 162 3.27 11.93 -2.42
CA GLY A 162 2.29 12.91 -2.85
C GLY A 162 1.75 12.62 -4.25
N ILE A 163 0.51 12.99 -4.45
CA ILE A 163 -0.17 12.88 -5.72
C ILE A 163 -0.14 14.26 -6.39
N ARG A 164 0.57 14.37 -7.52
CA ARG A 164 0.59 15.62 -8.29
C ARG A 164 -0.62 15.67 -9.21
N LEU A 165 -1.38 16.74 -9.06
CA LEU A 165 -2.55 17.02 -9.86
C LEU A 165 -2.23 18.04 -10.95
N SER A 166 -2.93 17.94 -12.07
CA SER A 166 -3.00 18.95 -13.13
C SER A 166 -4.42 19.50 -13.16
N GLY A 167 -4.56 20.79 -13.24
CA GLY A 167 -5.85 21.48 -13.22
C GLY A 167 -5.68 22.99 -13.42
N PRO A 168 -6.70 23.79 -13.09
CA PRO A 168 -6.61 25.23 -13.18
C PRO A 168 -5.49 25.77 -12.28
N MET A 169 -4.93 26.91 -12.68
CA MET A 169 -3.92 27.59 -11.87
C MET A 169 -4.57 28.10 -10.59
N LEU A 170 -3.94 27.80 -9.47
CA LEU A 170 -4.33 28.30 -8.15
C LEU A 170 -3.38 29.45 -7.79
N GLU A 171 -3.84 30.69 -7.98
CA GLU A 171 -3.04 31.88 -7.76
C GLU A 171 -2.72 32.07 -6.28
N ASN A 172 -1.43 32.15 -5.97
CA ASN A 172 -0.93 32.49 -4.64
C ASN A 172 -0.71 34.01 -4.57
N ILE A 173 -1.39 34.68 -3.64
CA ILE A 173 -1.30 36.15 -3.44
C ILE A 173 -0.16 36.55 -2.48
N VAL A 174 0.46 35.59 -1.83
CA VAL A 174 1.58 35.82 -0.90
C VAL A 174 2.87 35.37 -1.56
N ASN A 175 3.70 36.31 -1.96
CA ASN A 175 4.99 36.03 -2.65
C ASN A 175 6.07 35.59 -1.64
N THR A 176 5.81 34.55 -0.87
CA THR A 176 6.77 34.00 0.10
C THR A 176 6.83 32.47 -0.02
N ASN A 177 8.05 31.94 0.07
CA ASN A 177 8.22 30.50 0.28
C ASN A 177 7.91 30.19 1.74
N ILE A 178 7.00 29.28 1.99
CA ILE A 178 6.74 28.74 3.33
C ILE A 178 7.80 27.74 3.73
N LYS A 179 8.10 27.68 5.02
CA LYS A 179 8.96 26.63 5.56
C LYS A 179 8.25 25.28 5.46
N SER A 180 9.04 24.20 5.25
CA SER A 180 8.51 22.85 5.32
C SER A 180 7.89 22.59 6.69
N GLU A 181 6.68 22.11 6.70
CA GLU A 181 5.93 21.78 7.91
C GLU A 181 5.31 20.39 7.81
N GLY A 182 4.91 19.82 8.94
CA GLY A 182 4.22 18.54 8.99
C GLY A 182 2.82 18.65 8.39
N LEU A 183 2.46 17.68 7.57
CA LEU A 183 1.10 17.55 7.05
C LEU A 183 0.27 16.63 7.95
N VAL A 184 -0.97 16.97 8.16
CA VAL A 184 -1.97 16.15 8.83
C VAL A 184 -2.95 15.59 7.81
N ARG A 185 -3.64 14.51 8.20
CA ARG A 185 -4.68 13.93 7.35
C ARG A 185 -5.93 14.81 7.36
N GLY A 186 -6.45 15.10 6.18
CA GLY A 186 -7.69 15.86 6.01
C GLY A 186 -7.53 17.09 5.14
#